data_26ad3e463f6e2e11db3ea83c6d6b84dc
#
_entry.id   26ad3e463f6e2e11db3ea83c6d6b84dc
#
_cell.length_a   1.000
_cell.length_b   1.000
_cell.length_c   1.000
_cell.angle_alpha   90.00
_cell.angle_beta   90.00
_cell.angle_gamma   90.00
#
_symmetry.space_group_name_H-M   'P 1'
#
loop_
_entity.id
_entity.type
_entity.pdbx_description
1 polymer ?
#
loop_
_entity_poly.entity_id
_entity_poly.type
_entity_poly.pdbx_seq_one_letter_code
_entity_poly.pdbx_strand_id
1 'polypeptide(L)'
;MKRKLLVSLFIFFSINSVSFSIEPDIFVQSTVNRASKLLSEDISKEEKIKKLKLIAKETVDIKGIGFYTLGAKRKSLNDAEKKKYAELFEEYFLKSFSSRLAEYTNPEIDVTNKEKLNDNYTIVNSVLKATNERPEINIDWRIYTKNPKNPLIRDLIIEGLSLARTQKEEFSSVLSSNNDNIEALFE
;
A
#
# COMPACT_ATOMS: atom_id res chain seq x y z
N MET A 1 62.29 12.71 39.98
CA MET A 1 60.90 12.25 39.88
C MET A 1 60.41 12.50 38.44
N LYS A 2 60.32 11.46 37.60
CA LYS A 2 59.85 11.58 36.22
C LYS A 2 58.37 11.21 36.18
N ARG A 3 57.49 12.21 35.93
CA ARG A 3 56.03 11.99 35.70
C ARG A 3 55.81 11.36 34.34
N LYS A 4 55.34 10.13 34.28
CA LYS A 4 54.87 9.48 33.05
C LYS A 4 53.46 9.98 32.74
N LEU A 5 53.31 10.71 31.64
CA LEU A 5 52.01 11.13 31.10
C LEU A 5 51.41 9.95 30.32
N LEU A 6 50.34 9.34 30.86
CA LEU A 6 49.54 8.32 30.16
C LEU A 6 48.55 9.02 29.26
N VAL A 7 48.82 9.02 27.95
CA VAL A 7 47.87 9.49 26.92
C VAL A 7 46.92 8.31 26.63
N SER A 8 45.69 8.36 27.14
CA SER A 8 44.63 7.43 26.84
C SER A 8 44.05 7.79 25.47
N LEU A 9 44.35 6.96 24.44
CA LEU A 9 43.79 7.10 23.11
C LEU A 9 42.37 6.49 23.11
N PHE A 10 41.35 7.35 23.21
CA PHE A 10 39.96 6.97 23.03
C PHE A 10 39.68 6.76 21.52
N ILE A 11 39.67 5.49 21.07
CA ILE A 11 39.25 5.15 19.71
C ILE A 11 37.72 5.17 19.72
N PHE A 12 37.17 6.24 19.14
CA PHE A 12 35.72 6.32 18.85
C PHE A 12 35.40 5.35 17.69
N PHE A 13 34.88 4.18 18.01
CA PHE A 13 34.28 3.29 17.02
C PHE A 13 32.93 3.89 16.61
N SER A 14 32.91 4.62 15.50
CA SER A 14 31.68 5.06 14.86
C SER A 14 30.97 3.81 14.30
N ILE A 15 29.99 3.30 15.03
CA ILE A 15 29.10 2.25 14.53
C ILE A 15 28.23 2.91 13.49
N ASN A 16 28.62 2.81 12.21
CA ASN A 16 27.75 3.15 11.10
C ASN A 16 26.60 2.13 11.10
N SER A 17 25.44 2.51 11.62
CA SER A 17 24.21 1.75 11.46
C SER A 17 23.86 1.72 9.97
N VAL A 18 24.11 0.60 9.30
CA VAL A 18 23.66 0.37 7.93
C VAL A 18 22.14 0.42 7.96
N SER A 19 21.57 1.52 7.48
CA SER A 19 20.13 1.66 7.34
C SER A 19 19.71 0.87 6.10
N PHE A 20 19.16 -0.34 6.30
CA PHE A 20 18.59 -1.11 5.20
C PHE A 20 17.34 -0.39 4.69
N SER A 21 17.43 0.13 3.48
CA SER A 21 16.28 0.61 2.68
C SER A 21 15.73 -0.57 1.90
N ILE A 22 14.41 -0.66 1.81
CA ILE A 22 13.73 -1.62 0.94
C ILE A 22 13.47 -0.92 -0.39
N GLU A 23 14.08 -1.41 -1.47
CA GLU A 23 13.86 -0.89 -2.81
C GLU A 23 12.39 -1.10 -3.24
N PRO A 24 11.71 -0.07 -3.78
CA PRO A 24 10.28 -0.15 -4.09
C PRO A 24 9.89 -1.24 -5.07
N ASP A 25 10.72 -1.53 -6.08
CA ASP A 25 10.52 -2.61 -7.06
C ASP A 25 10.63 -3.99 -6.40
N ILE A 26 11.63 -4.19 -5.53
CA ILE A 26 11.78 -5.43 -4.76
C ILE A 26 10.60 -5.61 -3.80
N PHE A 27 10.14 -4.54 -3.16
CA PHE A 27 8.97 -4.55 -2.30
C PHE A 27 7.71 -4.99 -3.05
N VAL A 28 7.43 -4.41 -4.22
CA VAL A 28 6.28 -4.78 -5.06
C VAL A 28 6.42 -6.23 -5.52
N GLN A 29 7.58 -6.63 -6.09
CA GLN A 29 7.78 -8.01 -6.57
C GLN A 29 7.60 -9.03 -5.43
N SER A 30 8.12 -8.76 -4.26
CA SER A 30 7.93 -9.63 -3.08
C SER A 30 6.46 -9.71 -2.67
N THR A 31 5.75 -8.60 -2.68
CA THR A 31 4.32 -8.54 -2.32
C THR A 31 3.46 -9.34 -3.30
N VAL A 32 3.67 -9.15 -4.60
CA VAL A 32 2.92 -9.89 -5.63
C VAL A 32 3.26 -11.38 -5.62
N ASN A 33 4.52 -11.76 -5.41
CA ASN A 33 4.92 -13.17 -5.31
C ASN A 33 4.24 -13.86 -4.12
N ARG A 34 4.16 -13.18 -2.96
CA ARG A 34 3.43 -13.69 -1.79
C ARG A 34 1.94 -13.90 -2.09
N ALA A 35 1.29 -12.92 -2.73
CA ALA A 35 -0.11 -13.02 -3.11
C ALA A 35 -0.34 -14.12 -4.15
N SER A 36 0.46 -14.20 -5.20
CA SER A 36 0.35 -15.23 -6.26
C SER A 36 0.55 -16.63 -5.69
N LYS A 37 1.56 -16.83 -4.84
CA LYS A 37 1.79 -18.10 -4.15
C LYS A 37 0.57 -18.51 -3.32
N LEU A 38 0.01 -17.59 -2.54
CA LEU A 38 -1.18 -17.84 -1.75
C LEU A 38 -2.40 -18.21 -2.62
N LEU A 39 -2.58 -17.52 -3.74
CA LEU A 39 -3.70 -17.78 -4.66
C LEU A 39 -3.58 -19.13 -5.37
N SER A 40 -2.38 -19.69 -5.49
CA SER A 40 -2.12 -21.02 -6.04
C SER A 40 -2.26 -22.16 -5.01
N GLU A 41 -2.38 -21.86 -3.71
CA GLU A 41 -2.58 -22.87 -2.68
C GLU A 41 -3.95 -23.56 -2.82
N ASP A 42 -3.99 -24.87 -2.56
CA ASP A 42 -5.25 -25.65 -2.51
C ASP A 42 -5.93 -25.51 -1.15
N ILE A 43 -6.47 -24.31 -0.89
CA ILE A 43 -7.21 -23.94 0.31
C ILE A 43 -8.53 -23.27 -0.08
N SER A 44 -9.47 -23.18 0.87
CA SER A 44 -10.77 -22.54 0.61
C SER A 44 -10.64 -21.07 0.21
N LYS A 45 -11.63 -20.55 -0.54
CA LYS A 45 -11.69 -19.12 -0.92
C LYS A 45 -11.70 -18.23 0.32
N GLU A 46 -12.38 -18.63 1.38
CA GLU A 46 -12.45 -17.91 2.65
C GLU A 46 -11.07 -17.80 3.32
N GLU A 47 -10.29 -18.88 3.30
CA GLU A 47 -8.92 -18.87 3.81
C GLU A 47 -8.00 -18.00 2.97
N LYS A 48 -8.12 -18.04 1.63
CA LYS A 48 -7.39 -17.13 0.73
C LYS A 48 -7.71 -15.67 1.08
N ILE A 49 -9.00 -15.32 1.20
CA ILE A 49 -9.44 -13.97 1.58
C ILE A 49 -8.83 -13.55 2.93
N LYS A 50 -8.88 -14.41 3.94
CA LYS A 50 -8.32 -14.14 5.27
C LYS A 50 -6.82 -13.84 5.20
N LYS A 51 -6.04 -14.64 4.48
CA LYS A 51 -4.59 -14.47 4.32
C LYS A 51 -4.26 -13.24 3.45
N LEU A 52 -5.04 -12.95 2.40
CA LEU A 52 -4.88 -11.73 1.58
C LEU A 52 -5.11 -10.46 2.39
N LYS A 53 -6.08 -10.45 3.31
CA LYS A 53 -6.27 -9.31 4.25
C LYS A 53 -5.03 -9.04 5.10
N LEU A 54 -4.31 -10.08 5.54
CA LEU A 54 -3.08 -9.90 6.30
C LEU A 54 -1.98 -9.28 5.43
N ILE A 55 -1.79 -9.77 4.20
CA ILE A 55 -0.83 -9.19 3.25
C ILE A 55 -1.17 -7.71 3.01
N ALA A 56 -2.44 -7.38 2.77
CA ALA A 56 -2.87 -6.00 2.55
C ALA A 56 -2.60 -5.10 3.76
N LYS A 57 -2.88 -5.56 4.99
CA LYS A 57 -2.58 -4.79 6.22
C LYS A 57 -1.10 -4.49 6.41
N GLU A 58 -0.22 -5.37 5.96
CA GLU A 58 1.23 -5.19 6.04
C GLU A 58 1.79 -4.26 4.96
N THR A 59 1.18 -4.26 3.77
CA THR A 59 1.79 -3.67 2.57
C THR A 59 1.07 -2.44 2.03
N VAL A 60 -0.17 -2.18 2.46
CA VAL A 60 -1.00 -1.06 1.97
C VAL A 60 -1.19 -0.01 3.05
N ASP A 61 -1.03 1.26 2.71
CA ASP A 61 -1.40 2.39 3.59
C ASP A 61 -2.92 2.63 3.52
N ILE A 62 -3.69 1.69 4.05
CA ILE A 62 -5.16 1.71 3.99
C ILE A 62 -5.72 3.00 4.58
N LYS A 63 -5.19 3.44 5.73
CA LYS A 63 -5.60 4.70 6.38
C LYS A 63 -5.29 5.93 5.51
N GLY A 64 -4.11 5.94 4.89
CA GLY A 64 -3.70 7.02 3.99
C GLY A 64 -4.57 7.10 2.74
N ILE A 65 -4.93 5.95 2.14
CA ILE A 65 -5.88 5.86 1.02
C ILE A 65 -7.25 6.35 1.48
N GLY A 66 -7.78 5.86 2.61
CA GLY A 66 -9.07 6.29 3.12
C GLY A 66 -9.17 7.80 3.31
N PHE A 67 -8.17 8.43 3.93
CA PHE A 67 -8.18 9.88 4.07
C PHE A 67 -7.98 10.64 2.74
N TYR A 68 -7.35 10.03 1.74
CA TYR A 68 -7.29 10.59 0.39
C TYR A 68 -8.68 10.59 -0.27
N THR A 69 -9.46 9.51 -0.11
CA THR A 69 -10.79 9.38 -0.72
C THR A 69 -11.82 10.37 -0.16
N LEU A 70 -11.66 10.83 1.08
CA LEU A 70 -12.49 11.91 1.65
C LEU A 70 -12.26 13.28 1.01
N GLY A 71 -11.12 13.48 0.34
CA GLY A 71 -10.81 14.76 -0.29
C GLY A 71 -10.84 15.94 0.70
N ALA A 72 -11.59 17.00 0.34
CA ALA A 72 -11.74 18.21 1.16
C ALA A 72 -12.53 17.94 2.46
N LYS A 73 -13.50 17.01 2.43
CA LYS A 73 -14.35 16.65 3.58
C LYS A 73 -13.56 16.29 4.82
N ARG A 74 -12.38 15.65 4.67
CA ARG A 74 -11.47 15.30 5.77
C ARG A 74 -11.15 16.46 6.71
N LYS A 75 -11.14 17.71 6.19
CA LYS A 75 -10.78 18.89 6.97
C LYS A 75 -11.89 19.34 7.94
N SER A 76 -13.15 19.04 7.63
CA SER A 76 -14.32 19.41 8.43
C SER A 76 -14.71 18.34 9.47
N LEU A 77 -14.12 17.15 9.42
CA LEU A 77 -14.42 16.07 10.36
C LEU A 77 -13.72 16.28 11.71
N ASN A 78 -14.41 16.00 12.79
CA ASN A 78 -13.84 15.88 14.12
C ASN A 78 -13.06 14.56 14.27
N ASP A 79 -12.38 14.37 15.40
CA ASP A 79 -11.52 13.20 15.61
C ASP A 79 -12.31 11.89 15.76
N ALA A 80 -13.53 11.95 16.32
CA ALA A 80 -14.40 10.78 16.44
C ALA A 80 -14.90 10.31 15.06
N GLU A 81 -15.33 11.23 14.21
CA GLU A 81 -15.73 10.95 12.82
C GLU A 81 -14.57 10.41 12.00
N LYS A 82 -13.38 11.00 12.13
CA LYS A 82 -12.16 10.50 11.45
C LYS A 82 -11.81 9.09 11.89
N LYS A 83 -11.95 8.78 13.18
CA LYS A 83 -11.70 7.45 13.71
C LYS A 83 -12.72 6.44 13.14
N LYS A 84 -14.01 6.75 13.28
CA LYS A 84 -15.10 5.91 12.75
C LYS A 84 -14.93 5.65 11.25
N TYR A 85 -14.65 6.70 10.47
CA TYR A 85 -14.39 6.57 9.04
C TYR A 85 -13.20 5.64 8.74
N ALA A 86 -12.08 5.82 9.44
CA ALA A 86 -10.89 5.01 9.20
C ALA A 86 -11.12 3.52 9.48
N GLU A 87 -11.88 3.19 10.52
CA GLU A 87 -12.25 1.82 10.88
C GLU A 87 -13.17 1.19 9.81
N LEU A 88 -14.22 1.90 9.40
CA LEU A 88 -15.16 1.43 8.37
C LEU A 88 -14.49 1.33 6.99
N PHE A 89 -13.64 2.30 6.64
CA PHE A 89 -12.88 2.25 5.39
C PHE A 89 -11.92 1.07 5.35
N GLU A 90 -11.23 0.76 6.45
CA GLU A 90 -10.36 -0.43 6.52
C GLU A 90 -11.16 -1.71 6.29
N GLU A 91 -12.31 -1.85 6.92
CA GLU A 91 -13.18 -3.03 6.75
C GLU A 91 -13.67 -3.15 5.29
N TYR A 92 -14.19 -2.07 4.74
CA TYR A 92 -14.63 -1.97 3.34
C TYR A 92 -13.50 -2.34 2.36
N PHE A 93 -12.34 -1.70 2.52
CA PHE A 93 -11.17 -1.93 1.67
C PHE A 93 -10.73 -3.39 1.72
N LEU A 94 -10.53 -3.94 2.92
CA LEU A 94 -10.07 -5.30 3.09
C LEU A 94 -11.08 -6.32 2.55
N LYS A 95 -12.38 -6.08 2.70
CA LYS A 95 -13.43 -6.95 2.14
C LYS A 95 -13.44 -6.90 0.62
N SER A 96 -13.50 -5.70 0.04
CA SER A 96 -13.61 -5.52 -1.42
C SER A 96 -12.36 -6.01 -2.15
N PHE A 97 -11.18 -5.58 -1.68
CA PHE A 97 -9.91 -5.89 -2.32
C PHE A 97 -9.58 -7.38 -2.27
N SER A 98 -9.65 -8.00 -1.07
CA SER A 98 -9.31 -9.42 -0.94
C SER A 98 -10.30 -10.34 -1.61
N SER A 99 -11.59 -10.00 -1.64
CA SER A 99 -12.59 -10.79 -2.38
C SER A 99 -12.33 -10.80 -3.89
N ARG A 100 -11.98 -9.63 -4.46
CA ARG A 100 -11.62 -9.53 -5.88
C ARG A 100 -10.34 -10.28 -6.21
N LEU A 101 -9.31 -10.16 -5.39
CA LEU A 101 -8.06 -10.89 -5.61
C LEU A 101 -8.23 -12.40 -5.51
N ALA A 102 -9.09 -12.88 -4.62
CA ALA A 102 -9.34 -14.31 -4.44
C ALA A 102 -10.04 -15.00 -5.64
N GLU A 103 -10.48 -14.21 -6.64
CA GLU A 103 -11.04 -14.73 -7.90
C GLU A 103 -9.96 -15.08 -8.92
N TYR A 104 -8.74 -14.56 -8.75
CA TYR A 104 -7.63 -14.88 -9.64
C TYR A 104 -7.03 -16.25 -9.30
N THR A 105 -6.75 -17.01 -10.34
CA THR A 105 -6.02 -18.28 -10.25
C THR A 105 -4.64 -18.09 -10.87
N ASN A 106 -3.59 -18.38 -10.11
CA ASN A 106 -2.20 -18.29 -10.55
C ASN A 106 -1.84 -16.98 -11.31
N PRO A 107 -2.10 -15.79 -10.75
CA PRO A 107 -1.73 -14.56 -11.42
C PRO A 107 -0.20 -14.44 -11.48
N GLU A 108 0.35 -14.19 -12.66
CA GLU A 108 1.77 -13.90 -12.85
C GLU A 108 1.94 -12.41 -13.11
N ILE A 109 2.66 -11.74 -12.22
CA ILE A 109 2.95 -10.31 -12.29
C ILE A 109 4.46 -10.12 -12.28
N ASP A 110 5.00 -9.50 -13.33
CA ASP A 110 6.40 -9.16 -13.45
C ASP A 110 6.59 -7.66 -13.29
N VAL A 111 7.42 -7.25 -12.33
CA VAL A 111 7.88 -5.87 -12.20
C VAL A 111 8.88 -5.58 -13.33
N THR A 112 8.63 -4.49 -14.06
CA THR A 112 9.39 -4.14 -15.27
C THR A 112 10.29 -2.93 -15.09
N ASN A 113 9.84 -1.94 -14.29
CA ASN A 113 10.57 -0.68 -14.10
C ASN A 113 10.16 0.00 -12.79
N LYS A 114 10.94 1.02 -12.39
CA LYS A 114 10.56 1.97 -11.34
C LYS A 114 10.99 3.38 -11.70
N GLU A 115 10.19 4.36 -11.28
CA GLU A 115 10.44 5.79 -11.46
C GLU A 115 10.18 6.55 -10.17
N LYS A 116 11.18 7.31 -9.69
CA LYS A 116 11.01 8.19 -8.52
C LYS A 116 10.21 9.43 -8.95
N LEU A 117 9.00 9.59 -8.43
CA LEU A 117 8.17 10.79 -8.68
C LEU A 117 8.64 11.99 -7.87
N ASN A 118 8.99 11.78 -6.60
CA ASN A 118 9.50 12.77 -5.66
C ASN A 118 10.08 12.06 -4.42
N ASP A 119 10.44 12.82 -3.38
CA ASP A 119 11.06 12.24 -2.17
C ASP A 119 10.15 11.32 -1.36
N ASN A 120 8.85 11.37 -1.57
CA ASN A 120 7.88 10.57 -0.83
C ASN A 120 7.25 9.45 -1.66
N TYR A 121 7.41 9.46 -2.99
CA TYR A 121 6.71 8.53 -3.88
C TYR A 121 7.57 8.02 -5.01
N THR A 122 7.44 6.72 -5.25
CA THR A 122 7.97 6.02 -6.43
C THR A 122 6.82 5.31 -7.14
N ILE A 123 6.80 5.35 -8.47
CA ILE A 123 5.97 4.45 -9.28
C ILE A 123 6.79 3.21 -9.58
N VAL A 124 6.19 2.06 -9.40
CA VAL A 124 6.72 0.77 -9.87
C VAL A 124 5.78 0.26 -10.95
N ASN A 125 6.34 -0.01 -12.13
CA ASN A 125 5.58 -0.53 -13.25
C ASN A 125 5.64 -2.06 -13.25
N SER A 126 4.54 -2.70 -13.57
CA SER A 126 4.46 -4.15 -13.70
C SER A 126 3.44 -4.55 -14.74
N VAL A 127 3.54 -5.81 -15.16
CA VAL A 127 2.64 -6.43 -16.14
C VAL A 127 2.05 -7.69 -15.54
N LEU A 128 0.72 -7.76 -15.48
CA LEU A 128 -0.01 -9.00 -15.25
C LEU A 128 -0.10 -9.76 -16.57
N LYS A 129 0.53 -10.92 -16.65
CA LYS A 129 0.64 -11.70 -17.90
C LYS A 129 -0.73 -12.12 -18.46
N ALA A 130 -0.80 -12.16 -19.78
CA ALA A 130 -1.95 -12.68 -20.49
C ALA A 130 -2.20 -14.17 -20.16
N THR A 131 -3.46 -14.57 -20.22
CA THR A 131 -3.89 -15.97 -20.21
C THR A 131 -4.79 -16.23 -21.42
N ASN A 132 -5.26 -17.45 -21.60
CA ASN A 132 -6.24 -17.76 -22.65
C ASN A 132 -7.57 -17.00 -22.49
N GLU A 133 -7.86 -16.53 -21.28
CA GLU A 133 -9.13 -15.88 -20.91
C GLU A 133 -9.00 -14.36 -20.71
N ARG A 134 -7.77 -13.84 -20.65
CA ARG A 134 -7.49 -12.45 -20.29
C ARG A 134 -6.27 -11.92 -21.05
N PRO A 135 -6.34 -10.70 -21.59
CA PRO A 135 -5.17 -10.02 -22.16
C PRO A 135 -4.15 -9.66 -21.06
N GLU A 136 -2.98 -9.25 -21.50
CA GLU A 136 -1.99 -8.60 -20.65
C GLU A 136 -2.55 -7.30 -20.09
N ILE A 137 -2.21 -6.97 -18.83
CA ILE A 137 -2.70 -5.78 -18.13
C ILE A 137 -1.51 -5.06 -17.48
N ASN A 138 -1.37 -3.77 -17.79
CA ASN A 138 -0.39 -2.90 -17.15
C ASN A 138 -0.88 -2.46 -15.77
N ILE A 139 -0.03 -2.59 -14.76
CA ILE A 139 -0.32 -2.19 -13.38
C ILE A 139 0.83 -1.33 -12.87
N ASP A 140 0.53 -0.07 -12.57
CA ASP A 140 1.45 0.83 -11.91
C ASP A 140 1.11 0.94 -10.43
N TRP A 141 2.13 0.78 -9.59
CA TRP A 141 2.03 0.82 -8.12
C TRP A 141 2.59 2.14 -7.62
N ARG A 142 1.76 2.97 -7.01
CA ARG A 142 2.25 4.17 -6.32
C ARG A 142 2.68 3.81 -4.92
N ILE A 143 3.98 3.81 -4.69
CA ILE A 143 4.60 3.42 -3.43
C ILE A 143 4.96 4.66 -2.62
N TYR A 144 4.53 4.72 -1.37
CA TYR A 144 4.93 5.74 -0.41
C TYR A 144 6.25 5.33 0.24
N THR A 145 7.30 6.12 -0.01
CA THR A 145 8.69 5.82 0.31
C THR A 145 9.31 6.76 1.33
N LYS A 146 8.49 7.60 1.98
CA LYS A 146 8.98 8.52 3.03
C LYS A 146 9.69 7.79 4.16
N ASN A 147 9.25 6.59 4.52
CA ASN A 147 9.99 5.67 5.37
C ASN A 147 10.58 4.55 4.49
N PRO A 148 11.87 4.64 4.12
CA PRO A 148 12.49 3.66 3.23
C PRO A 148 12.63 2.26 3.84
N LYS A 149 12.49 2.12 5.16
CA LYS A 149 12.49 0.83 5.85
C LYS A 149 11.13 0.14 5.80
N ASN A 150 10.08 0.87 5.53
CA ASN A 150 8.71 0.37 5.49
C ASN A 150 7.91 1.08 4.39
N PRO A 151 8.20 0.80 3.10
CA PRO A 151 7.40 1.32 1.99
C PRO A 151 5.98 0.76 2.05
N LEU A 152 4.99 1.55 1.56
CA LEU A 152 3.59 1.15 1.56
C LEU A 152 2.94 1.50 0.22
N ILE A 153 2.05 0.64 -0.25
CA ILE A 153 1.24 0.87 -1.44
C ILE A 153 0.18 1.94 -1.11
N ARG A 154 0.09 2.99 -1.93
CA ARG A 154 -0.88 4.09 -1.81
C ARG A 154 -1.88 4.15 -2.95
N ASP A 155 -1.61 3.49 -4.06
CA ASP A 155 -2.52 3.43 -5.21
C ASP A 155 -2.12 2.28 -6.14
N LEU A 156 -3.11 1.74 -6.84
CA LEU A 156 -2.94 0.91 -8.01
C LEU A 156 -3.55 1.64 -9.19
N ILE A 157 -2.78 1.75 -10.27
CA ILE A 157 -3.19 2.36 -11.53
C ILE A 157 -3.22 1.22 -12.56
N ILE A 158 -4.41 0.81 -12.95
CA ILE A 158 -4.64 -0.31 -13.87
C ILE A 158 -5.04 0.26 -15.22
N GLU A 159 -4.25 -0.01 -16.25
CA GLU A 159 -4.46 0.55 -17.60
C GLU A 159 -4.67 2.07 -17.56
N GLY A 160 -3.88 2.78 -16.73
CA GLY A 160 -3.96 4.24 -16.55
C GLY A 160 -5.07 4.72 -15.62
N LEU A 161 -5.95 3.84 -15.11
CA LEU A 161 -7.03 4.19 -14.19
C LEU A 161 -6.57 4.03 -12.73
N SER A 162 -6.47 5.13 -11.99
CA SER A 162 -6.15 5.14 -10.55
C SER A 162 -7.34 4.69 -9.71
N LEU A 163 -7.20 3.58 -9.00
CA LEU A 163 -8.27 3.06 -8.15
C LEU A 163 -8.58 3.99 -6.97
N ALA A 164 -7.55 4.60 -6.36
CA ALA A 164 -7.76 5.54 -5.27
C ALA A 164 -8.49 6.82 -5.73
N ARG A 165 -8.21 7.30 -6.97
CA ARG A 165 -8.92 8.44 -7.55
C ARG A 165 -10.38 8.10 -7.85
N THR A 166 -10.64 6.96 -8.48
CA THR A 166 -12.00 6.51 -8.77
C THR A 166 -12.82 6.41 -7.49
N GLN A 167 -12.27 5.79 -6.44
CA GLN A 167 -12.95 5.70 -5.15
C GLN A 167 -13.22 7.08 -4.52
N LYS A 168 -12.30 8.04 -4.67
CA LYS A 168 -12.51 9.41 -4.22
C LYS A 168 -13.65 10.09 -4.98
N GLU A 169 -13.76 9.88 -6.28
CA GLU A 169 -14.82 10.45 -7.12
C GLU A 169 -16.19 9.85 -6.74
N GLU A 170 -16.25 8.54 -6.51
CA GLU A 170 -17.45 7.85 -6.01
C GLU A 170 -17.90 8.41 -4.66
N PHE A 171 -17.00 8.51 -3.69
CA PHE A 171 -17.32 9.05 -2.37
C PHE A 171 -17.72 10.52 -2.41
N SER A 172 -17.08 11.33 -3.27
CA SER A 172 -17.48 12.71 -3.50
C SER A 172 -18.89 12.81 -4.05
N SER A 173 -19.28 11.91 -4.95
CA SER A 173 -20.64 11.85 -5.50
C SER A 173 -21.67 11.50 -4.43
N VAL A 174 -21.38 10.48 -3.60
CA VAL A 174 -22.25 10.11 -2.46
C VAL A 174 -22.43 11.28 -1.49
N LEU A 175 -21.34 11.94 -1.10
CA LEU A 175 -21.40 13.08 -0.19
C LEU A 175 -22.22 14.23 -0.79
N SER A 176 -21.97 14.62 -2.04
CA SER A 176 -22.70 15.70 -2.71
C SER A 176 -24.20 15.42 -2.83
N SER A 177 -24.59 14.16 -3.07
CA SER A 177 -25.99 13.75 -3.13
C SER A 177 -26.69 13.70 -1.78
N ASN A 178 -25.93 13.76 -0.67
CA ASN A 178 -26.42 13.68 0.71
C ASN A 178 -26.07 14.94 1.55
N ASN A 179 -26.02 16.12 0.93
CA ASN A 179 -25.74 17.40 1.59
C ASN A 179 -24.41 17.39 2.38
N ASP A 180 -23.38 16.74 1.84
CA ASP A 180 -22.08 16.54 2.49
C ASP A 180 -22.14 15.85 3.86
N ASN A 181 -23.20 15.07 4.12
CA ASN A 181 -23.32 14.30 5.35
C ASN A 181 -22.39 13.07 5.31
N ILE A 182 -21.44 13.01 6.26
CA ILE A 182 -20.47 11.89 6.33
C ILE A 182 -21.12 10.54 6.65
N GLU A 183 -22.27 10.54 7.36
CA GLU A 183 -22.98 9.30 7.70
C GLU A 183 -23.43 8.53 6.44
N ALA A 184 -23.65 9.23 5.32
CA ALA A 184 -23.96 8.58 4.04
C ALA A 184 -22.85 7.67 3.48
N LEU A 185 -21.63 7.78 4.00
CA LEU A 185 -20.52 6.87 3.68
C LEU A 185 -20.41 5.71 4.70
N PHE A 186 -21.24 5.68 5.72
CA PHE A 186 -21.21 4.67 6.78
C PHE A 186 -22.30 3.61 6.61
N GLU A 187 -23.22 3.80 5.68
CA GLU A 187 -24.29 2.88 5.29
C GLU A 187 -23.83 1.90 4.17
#